data_9dae4b18d6e4ffa3e2d0a17f7462e649
#
_entry.id   9dae4b18d6e4ffa3e2d0a17f7462e649
#
_cell.length_a   1.000
_cell.length_b   1.000
_cell.length_c   1.000
_cell.angle_alpha   90.00
_cell.angle_beta   90.00
_cell.angle_gamma   90.00
#
_symmetry.space_group_name_H-M   'P 1'
#
loop_
_entity.id
_entity.type
_entity.pdbx_description
1 polymer ?
#
loop_
_entity_poly.entity_id
_entity_poly.type
_entity_poly.pdbx_seq_one_letter_code
_entity_poly.pdbx_strand_id
1 'polypeptide(L)'
;MGDREEKTVLFDESMLQQYQKNTTGKSSLVIVDGSGIQEYDLSKFVDGAYTFGRNENNSIRLNSSIVSGNHGELYLQEGRCYIRDNHSSNGSYLAYGTQFIQMAPDQYYGGDGRDMIVRLGTNHSMDGIDPVLLLYNGQQKEGRWKTYSLHDGDNSIGRAADCDIRLKNVAISRYHAGVRKLKNQFYVFDNGSTNGVFVNGSRIVKPYCLSNKDIFTILNTTFIYDGNVLYYKVNPEGIALEVHDLNKEVPAKGGKKTILDKVSLSIGANEFVAIIGGSGAGKTTLMTAMSGFDSKVTGHVYCNGTDLHENFQTLKNIIGFVPQQDIIYENITLKKMLYYTAKMKMPQDTSNQEIEERIEEVLRMVELSEHKDTYIRRLSGGQKKRASIAVELLANPGLFFLDEPTSGLDP
;
A
#
# COMPACT_ATOMS: atom_id res chain seq x y z
N MET A 1 -37.38 25.39 30.13
CA MET A 1 -37.48 24.03 29.60
C MET A 1 -37.74 24.19 28.11
N GLY A 2 -36.75 24.10 27.31
CA GLY A 2 -36.83 24.20 25.87
C GLY A 2 -36.09 23.02 25.30
N ASP A 3 -36.82 22.11 24.67
CA ASP A 3 -36.31 20.94 24.00
C ASP A 3 -35.34 21.37 22.88
N ARG A 4 -34.09 20.98 23.00
CA ARG A 4 -33.16 20.97 21.87
C ARG A 4 -33.37 19.66 21.11
N GLU A 5 -34.07 19.75 19.99
CA GLU A 5 -34.08 18.68 18.99
C GLU A 5 -32.64 18.47 18.48
N GLU A 6 -32.05 17.32 18.80
CA GLU A 6 -30.85 16.80 18.14
C GLU A 6 -31.23 16.53 16.68
N LYS A 7 -30.78 17.37 15.76
CA LYS A 7 -30.85 17.07 14.34
C LYS A 7 -29.80 16.01 14.00
N THR A 8 -30.24 14.77 13.99
CA THR A 8 -29.51 13.69 13.32
C THR A 8 -29.49 14.01 11.82
N VAL A 9 -28.33 14.35 11.27
CA VAL A 9 -28.16 14.49 9.84
C VAL A 9 -28.22 13.07 9.26
N LEU A 10 -29.37 12.69 8.75
CA LEU A 10 -29.52 11.49 7.94
C LEU A 10 -28.76 11.73 6.63
N PHE A 11 -27.76 10.91 6.35
CA PHE A 11 -27.13 10.86 5.04
C PHE A 11 -28.19 10.42 4.03
N ASP A 12 -28.52 11.32 3.10
CA ASP A 12 -29.48 11.07 2.03
C ASP A 12 -28.85 10.12 0.99
N GLU A 13 -29.61 9.15 0.51
CA GLU A 13 -29.20 8.23 -0.57
C GLU A 13 -28.68 8.97 -1.83
N SER A 14 -29.17 10.19 -2.06
CA SER A 14 -28.68 11.05 -3.15
C SER A 14 -27.22 11.50 -2.96
N MET A 15 -26.78 11.71 -1.73
CA MET A 15 -25.38 12.00 -1.39
C MET A 15 -24.50 10.76 -1.58
N LEU A 16 -24.98 9.57 -1.23
CA LEU A 16 -24.29 8.32 -1.49
C LEU A 16 -24.14 8.05 -2.99
N GLN A 17 -25.18 8.30 -3.78
CA GLN A 17 -25.10 8.18 -5.25
C GLN A 17 -24.19 9.22 -5.89
N GLN A 18 -24.11 10.42 -5.33
CA GLN A 18 -23.19 11.48 -5.81
C GLN A 18 -21.74 11.18 -5.42
N TYR A 19 -21.50 10.57 -4.25
CA TYR A 19 -20.18 10.05 -3.84
C TYR A 19 -19.78 8.85 -4.70
N GLN A 20 -20.67 7.92 -4.99
CA GLN A 20 -20.44 6.77 -5.89
C GLN A 20 -20.18 7.22 -7.34
N LYS A 21 -20.84 8.26 -7.84
CA LYS A 21 -20.58 8.83 -9.17
C LYS A 21 -19.23 9.52 -9.30
N ASN A 22 -18.68 10.06 -8.21
CA ASN A 22 -17.36 10.72 -8.21
C ASN A 22 -16.19 9.76 -7.98
N THR A 23 -16.44 8.47 -7.70
CA THR A 23 -15.45 7.43 -7.43
C THR A 23 -15.26 6.44 -8.58
N THR A 24 -15.78 6.69 -9.77
CA THR A 24 -15.49 5.87 -10.95
C THR A 24 -14.05 6.11 -11.42
N GLY A 25 -13.08 5.62 -10.66
CA GLY A 25 -11.73 5.39 -11.14
C GLY A 25 -11.82 4.36 -12.29
N LYS A 26 -11.10 4.61 -13.38
CA LYS A 26 -11.05 3.69 -14.51
C LYS A 26 -10.25 2.46 -14.08
N SER A 27 -10.87 1.29 -14.08
CA SER A 27 -10.15 0.04 -13.90
C SER A 27 -9.33 -0.28 -15.15
N SER A 28 -8.15 -0.89 -14.96
CA SER A 28 -7.30 -1.32 -16.06
C SER A 28 -6.73 -2.72 -15.84
N LEU A 29 -6.44 -3.40 -16.93
CA LEU A 29 -5.69 -4.64 -16.95
C LEU A 29 -4.35 -4.38 -17.65
N VAL A 30 -3.26 -4.71 -16.99
CA VAL A 30 -1.92 -4.68 -17.57
C VAL A 30 -1.44 -6.10 -17.78
N ILE A 31 -0.97 -6.39 -18.98
CA ILE A 31 -0.41 -7.69 -19.36
C ILE A 31 1.07 -7.49 -19.67
N VAL A 32 1.91 -8.31 -19.06
CA VAL A 32 3.35 -8.36 -19.37
C VAL A 32 3.68 -9.77 -19.86
N ASP A 33 3.94 -9.88 -21.17
CA ASP A 33 4.26 -11.14 -21.83
C ASP A 33 5.53 -11.00 -22.71
N GLY A 34 5.79 -11.95 -23.61
CA GLY A 34 6.92 -11.91 -24.53
C GLY A 34 6.88 -10.76 -25.56
N SER A 35 5.77 -10.03 -25.66
CA SER A 35 5.63 -8.82 -26.50
C SER A 35 5.96 -7.53 -25.73
N GLY A 36 6.18 -7.62 -24.42
CA GLY A 36 6.38 -6.50 -23.50
C GLY A 36 5.11 -6.16 -22.69
N ILE A 37 4.92 -4.89 -22.37
CA ILE A 37 3.79 -4.42 -21.56
C ILE A 37 2.65 -3.90 -22.45
N GLN A 38 1.43 -4.35 -22.14
CA GLN A 38 0.19 -3.91 -22.78
C GLN A 38 -0.79 -3.48 -21.70
N GLU A 39 -1.44 -2.32 -21.85
CA GLU A 39 -2.42 -1.80 -20.90
C GLU A 39 -3.79 -1.65 -21.57
N TYR A 40 -4.81 -2.24 -20.96
CA TYR A 40 -6.20 -2.21 -21.38
C TYR A 40 -7.03 -1.39 -20.41
N ASP A 41 -7.67 -0.33 -20.89
CA ASP A 41 -8.68 0.44 -20.15
C ASP A 41 -9.99 -0.36 -20.14
N LEU A 42 -10.30 -1.00 -19.02
CA LEU A 42 -11.46 -1.88 -18.88
C LEU A 42 -12.79 -1.13 -18.93
N SER A 43 -12.80 0.18 -18.75
CA SER A 43 -14.02 1.00 -18.93
C SER A 43 -14.52 1.04 -20.37
N LYS A 44 -13.71 0.61 -21.33
CA LYS A 44 -14.07 0.52 -22.75
C LYS A 44 -14.58 -0.86 -23.16
N PHE A 45 -14.55 -1.82 -22.23
CA PHE A 45 -15.04 -3.17 -22.46
C PHE A 45 -16.48 -3.29 -22.02
N VAL A 46 -17.27 -4.07 -22.75
CA VAL A 46 -18.64 -4.41 -22.35
C VAL A 46 -18.61 -5.51 -21.29
N ASP A 47 -19.56 -5.51 -20.36
CA ASP A 47 -19.69 -6.59 -19.39
C ASP A 47 -19.82 -7.95 -20.12
N GLY A 48 -19.09 -8.95 -19.65
CA GLY A 48 -19.04 -10.27 -20.27
C GLY A 48 -17.73 -11.01 -20.11
N ALA A 49 -17.61 -12.14 -20.77
CA ALA A 49 -16.46 -13.03 -20.70
C ALA A 49 -15.46 -12.74 -21.83
N TYR A 50 -14.18 -12.67 -21.49
CA TYR A 50 -13.05 -12.46 -22.41
C TYR A 50 -12.02 -13.55 -22.20
N THR A 51 -11.87 -14.46 -23.15
CA THR A 51 -10.89 -15.54 -23.07
C THR A 51 -9.48 -15.02 -23.28
N PHE A 52 -8.51 -15.63 -22.58
CA PHE A 52 -7.10 -15.35 -22.79
C PHE A 52 -6.27 -16.63 -22.93
N GLY A 53 -5.23 -16.55 -23.72
CA GLY A 53 -4.34 -17.66 -24.00
C GLY A 53 -3.50 -17.47 -25.25
N ARG A 54 -2.73 -18.49 -25.63
CA ARG A 54 -1.79 -18.43 -26.74
C ARG A 54 -2.46 -18.48 -28.12
N ASN A 55 -3.63 -19.12 -28.22
CA ASN A 55 -4.35 -19.26 -29.50
C ASN A 55 -4.89 -17.93 -30.02
N GLU A 56 -4.96 -17.79 -31.33
CA GLU A 56 -5.45 -16.59 -32.03
C GLU A 56 -6.94 -16.31 -31.81
N ASN A 57 -7.69 -17.34 -31.44
CA ASN A 57 -9.15 -17.22 -31.22
C ASN A 57 -9.52 -16.65 -29.85
N ASN A 58 -8.53 -16.38 -28.97
CA ASN A 58 -8.83 -15.75 -27.70
C ASN A 58 -9.11 -14.25 -27.85
N SER A 59 -9.97 -13.71 -27.01
CA SER A 59 -10.22 -12.27 -26.93
C SER A 59 -8.95 -11.50 -26.61
N ILE A 60 -8.06 -12.09 -25.81
CA ILE A 60 -6.75 -11.57 -25.45
C ILE A 60 -5.70 -12.64 -25.78
N ARG A 61 -4.94 -12.42 -26.83
CA ARG A 61 -3.84 -13.32 -27.22
C ARG A 61 -2.60 -13.00 -26.39
N LEU A 62 -2.01 -14.05 -25.78
CA LEU A 62 -0.79 -13.95 -24.97
C LEU A 62 0.41 -14.54 -25.74
N ASN A 63 1.50 -13.77 -25.79
CA ASN A 63 2.74 -14.21 -26.44
C ASN A 63 3.66 -14.93 -25.43
N SER A 64 3.35 -16.19 -25.16
CA SER A 64 4.18 -17.02 -24.28
C SER A 64 3.99 -18.51 -24.59
N SER A 65 5.10 -19.26 -24.67
CA SER A 65 5.07 -20.68 -24.93
C SER A 65 4.57 -21.53 -23.77
N ILE A 66 4.65 -21.03 -22.54
CA ILE A 66 4.20 -21.74 -21.33
C ILE A 66 2.71 -21.54 -21.02
N VAL A 67 2.06 -20.59 -21.71
CA VAL A 67 0.63 -20.35 -21.58
C VAL A 67 -0.14 -21.31 -22.49
N SER A 68 -1.20 -21.95 -21.97
CA SER A 68 -2.07 -22.83 -22.73
C SER A 68 -2.77 -22.11 -23.88
N GLY A 69 -3.18 -22.84 -24.91
CA GLY A 69 -3.92 -22.28 -26.05
C GLY A 69 -5.14 -21.48 -25.62
N ASN A 70 -5.99 -22.05 -24.77
CA ASN A 70 -7.06 -21.40 -24.02
C ASN A 70 -6.70 -21.55 -22.54
N HIS A 71 -6.10 -20.51 -21.96
CA HIS A 71 -5.55 -20.60 -20.60
C HIS A 71 -6.61 -20.27 -19.54
N GLY A 72 -7.37 -19.25 -19.80
CA GLY A 72 -8.35 -18.78 -18.83
C GLY A 72 -9.33 -17.76 -19.39
N GLU A 73 -10.05 -17.14 -18.51
CA GLU A 73 -11.10 -16.18 -18.82
C GLU A 73 -11.10 -15.02 -17.83
N LEU A 74 -11.28 -13.81 -18.35
CA LEU A 74 -11.64 -12.63 -17.61
C LEU A 74 -13.15 -12.45 -17.72
N TYR A 75 -13.83 -12.25 -16.62
CA TYR A 75 -15.24 -11.89 -16.59
C TYR A 75 -15.38 -10.49 -16.03
N LEU A 76 -15.95 -9.58 -16.82
CA LEU A 76 -16.21 -8.19 -16.43
C LEU A 76 -17.67 -8.02 -16.09
N GLN A 77 -17.95 -7.42 -14.94
CA GLN A 77 -19.30 -7.10 -14.50
C GLN A 77 -19.29 -5.80 -13.68
N GLU A 78 -19.99 -4.79 -14.13
CA GLU A 78 -20.14 -3.49 -13.43
C GLU A 78 -18.77 -2.87 -13.04
N GLY A 79 -17.78 -2.94 -13.94
CA GLY A 79 -16.44 -2.43 -13.70
C GLY A 79 -15.57 -3.28 -12.77
N ARG A 80 -16.04 -4.44 -12.34
CA ARG A 80 -15.29 -5.43 -11.58
C ARG A 80 -14.73 -6.49 -12.50
N CYS A 81 -13.53 -6.96 -12.18
CA CYS A 81 -12.85 -8.00 -12.95
C CYS A 81 -12.70 -9.27 -12.11
N TYR A 82 -13.08 -10.36 -12.71
CA TYR A 82 -12.90 -11.71 -12.18
C TYR A 82 -12.01 -12.49 -13.14
N ILE A 83 -11.10 -13.30 -12.61
CA ILE A 83 -10.19 -14.15 -13.39
C ILE A 83 -10.45 -15.61 -13.03
N ARG A 84 -10.46 -16.47 -14.06
CA ARG A 84 -10.63 -17.92 -13.93
C ARG A 84 -9.59 -18.66 -14.76
N ASP A 85 -9.03 -19.72 -14.22
CA ASP A 85 -8.21 -20.69 -14.94
C ASP A 85 -9.10 -21.75 -15.60
N ASN A 86 -8.89 -22.05 -16.88
CA ASN A 86 -9.66 -23.03 -17.65
C ASN A 86 -8.87 -24.34 -17.78
N HIS A 87 -8.46 -24.96 -16.67
CA HIS A 87 -7.65 -26.19 -16.65
C HIS A 87 -6.36 -26.04 -17.47
N SER A 88 -5.66 -24.92 -17.29
CA SER A 88 -4.40 -24.70 -18.00
C SER A 88 -3.33 -25.71 -17.60
N SER A 89 -2.44 -26.05 -18.54
CA SER A 89 -1.42 -27.09 -18.33
C SER A 89 -0.42 -26.74 -17.24
N ASN A 90 -0.08 -25.45 -17.09
CA ASN A 90 0.94 -24.96 -16.17
C ASN A 90 0.36 -24.14 -15.01
N GLY A 91 -0.95 -23.92 -15.00
CA GLY A 91 -1.67 -23.23 -13.93
C GLY A 91 -1.59 -21.72 -13.96
N SER A 92 -2.52 -21.12 -13.22
CA SER A 92 -2.56 -19.70 -12.88
C SER A 92 -2.32 -19.54 -11.38
N TYR A 93 -1.59 -18.51 -10.99
CA TYR A 93 -1.17 -18.29 -9.60
C TYR A 93 -1.49 -16.86 -9.19
N LEU A 94 -2.34 -16.71 -8.17
CA LEU A 94 -2.73 -15.43 -7.61
C LEU A 94 -1.70 -14.98 -6.55
N ALA A 95 -1.26 -13.74 -6.62
CA ALA A 95 -0.43 -13.14 -5.58
C ALA A 95 -1.28 -12.94 -4.31
N TYR A 96 -0.83 -13.51 -3.21
CA TYR A 96 -1.41 -13.36 -1.89
C TYR A 96 -0.29 -13.06 -0.88
N GLY A 97 -0.22 -11.83 -0.42
CA GLY A 97 0.92 -11.39 0.39
C GLY A 97 2.25 -11.56 -0.34
N THR A 98 3.12 -12.37 0.26
CA THR A 98 4.46 -12.66 -0.27
C THR A 98 4.53 -13.89 -1.17
N GLN A 99 3.41 -14.57 -1.44
CA GLN A 99 3.37 -15.84 -2.14
C GLN A 99 2.44 -15.80 -3.35
N PHE A 100 2.73 -16.64 -4.34
CA PHE A 100 1.83 -16.94 -5.43
C PHE A 100 1.12 -18.28 -5.15
N ILE A 101 -0.19 -18.23 -4.92
CA ILE A 101 -1.02 -19.40 -4.61
C ILE A 101 -1.70 -19.86 -5.88
N GLN A 102 -1.68 -21.17 -6.15
CA GLN A 102 -2.33 -21.74 -7.32
C GLN A 102 -3.84 -21.54 -7.25
N MET A 103 -4.39 -21.02 -8.33
CA MET A 103 -5.84 -20.86 -8.50
C MET A 103 -6.46 -22.24 -8.78
N ALA A 104 -7.57 -22.54 -8.12
CA ALA A 104 -8.35 -23.73 -8.48
C ALA A 104 -9.01 -23.52 -9.86
N PRO A 105 -8.95 -24.51 -10.76
CA PRO A 105 -9.61 -24.42 -12.05
C PRO A 105 -11.12 -24.18 -11.91
N ASP A 106 -11.71 -23.51 -12.88
CA ASP A 106 -13.14 -23.17 -12.95
C ASP A 106 -13.68 -22.28 -11.82
N GLN A 107 -12.84 -21.85 -10.90
CA GLN A 107 -13.21 -20.89 -9.85
C GLN A 107 -12.83 -19.47 -10.26
N TYR A 108 -13.76 -18.51 -10.09
CA TYR A 108 -13.48 -17.09 -10.27
C TYR A 108 -12.83 -16.47 -9.03
N TYR A 109 -11.81 -15.65 -9.26
CA TYR A 109 -11.09 -14.89 -8.25
C TYR A 109 -11.18 -13.39 -8.57
N GLY A 110 -11.24 -12.54 -7.55
CA GLY A 110 -11.40 -11.09 -7.68
C GLY A 110 -12.84 -10.63 -7.48
N GLY A 111 -13.24 -9.56 -8.15
CA GLY A 111 -14.60 -9.00 -8.10
C GLY A 111 -14.89 -8.08 -6.93
N ASP A 112 -13.96 -7.92 -6.00
CA ASP A 112 -14.06 -7.00 -4.85
C ASP A 112 -13.54 -5.58 -5.17
N GLY A 113 -13.11 -5.36 -6.43
CA GLY A 113 -12.60 -4.07 -6.89
C GLY A 113 -11.16 -3.77 -6.47
N ARG A 114 -10.47 -4.71 -5.81
CA ARG A 114 -9.08 -4.57 -5.39
C ARG A 114 -8.11 -4.90 -6.53
N ASP A 115 -6.90 -4.39 -6.38
CA ASP A 115 -5.79 -4.75 -7.27
C ASP A 115 -5.47 -6.25 -7.13
N MET A 116 -5.16 -6.87 -8.25
CA MET A 116 -4.88 -8.30 -8.33
C MET A 116 -3.71 -8.55 -9.27
N ILE A 117 -2.79 -9.41 -8.86
CA ILE A 117 -1.67 -9.86 -9.69
C ILE A 117 -1.80 -11.36 -9.88
N VAL A 118 -1.88 -11.79 -11.13
CA VAL A 118 -1.90 -13.20 -11.51
C VAL A 118 -0.70 -13.51 -12.38
N ARG A 119 0.05 -14.55 -12.01
CA ARG A 119 1.16 -15.10 -12.80
C ARG A 119 0.68 -16.36 -13.50
N LEU A 120 0.90 -16.45 -14.80
CA LEU A 120 0.53 -17.61 -15.60
C LEU A 120 1.75 -18.46 -15.88
N GLY A 121 1.62 -19.78 -15.68
CA GLY A 121 2.59 -20.78 -16.06
C GLY A 121 3.56 -21.24 -14.98
N THR A 122 3.80 -20.48 -13.90
CA THR A 122 4.67 -20.90 -12.79
C THR A 122 4.41 -20.04 -11.56
N ASN A 123 4.57 -20.62 -10.37
CA ASN A 123 4.41 -19.92 -9.08
C ASN A 123 5.68 -19.18 -8.61
N HIS A 124 6.83 -19.46 -9.24
CA HIS A 124 8.11 -18.82 -8.90
C HIS A 124 8.93 -18.60 -10.17
N SER A 125 9.91 -17.72 -10.06
CA SER A 125 10.83 -17.46 -11.16
C SER A 125 11.76 -18.64 -11.38
N MET A 126 11.91 -19.04 -12.64
CA MET A 126 12.78 -20.16 -13.06
C MET A 126 13.59 -19.73 -14.27
N ASP A 127 14.87 -20.08 -14.29
CA ASP A 127 15.75 -19.83 -15.42
C ASP A 127 15.20 -20.45 -16.71
N GLY A 128 15.15 -19.66 -17.77
CA GLY A 128 14.67 -20.11 -19.09
C GLY A 128 13.15 -20.20 -19.24
N ILE A 129 12.38 -19.87 -18.20
CA ILE A 129 10.93 -19.76 -18.26
C ILE A 129 10.53 -18.30 -18.20
N ASP A 130 9.73 -17.85 -19.17
CA ASP A 130 9.19 -16.50 -19.24
C ASP A 130 7.68 -16.51 -18.96
N PRO A 131 7.26 -16.31 -17.68
CA PRO A 131 5.86 -16.30 -17.30
C PRO A 131 5.15 -15.07 -17.87
N VAL A 132 3.82 -15.09 -17.85
CA VAL A 132 3.00 -13.93 -18.13
C VAL A 132 2.43 -13.37 -16.83
N LEU A 133 2.42 -12.05 -16.70
CA LEU A 133 1.75 -11.36 -15.61
C LEU A 133 0.48 -10.68 -16.11
N LEU A 134 -0.61 -10.88 -15.37
CA LEU A 134 -1.84 -10.13 -15.47
C LEU A 134 -1.98 -9.29 -14.22
N LEU A 135 -2.01 -7.96 -14.36
CA LEU A 135 -2.17 -7.03 -13.26
C LEU A 135 -3.49 -6.29 -13.45
N TYR A 136 -4.48 -6.63 -12.65
CA TYR A 136 -5.71 -5.88 -12.56
C TYR A 136 -5.54 -4.73 -11.58
N ASN A 137 -5.89 -3.54 -12.01
CA ASN A 137 -5.93 -2.34 -11.17
C ASN A 137 -7.39 -1.90 -11.05
N GLY A 138 -7.95 -2.03 -9.86
CA GLY A 138 -9.38 -1.92 -9.64
C GLY A 138 -9.93 -0.51 -9.76
N GLN A 139 -9.39 0.44 -9.03
CA GLN A 139 -9.82 1.85 -9.08
C GLN A 139 -8.61 2.74 -9.19
N GLN A 140 -8.32 3.25 -10.40
CA GLN A 140 -7.16 4.10 -10.56
C GLN A 140 -7.51 5.58 -10.63
N LYS A 141 -7.07 6.28 -9.61
CA LYS A 141 -6.68 7.67 -9.70
C LYS A 141 -5.18 7.69 -10.03
N GLU A 142 -4.84 7.93 -11.33
CA GLU A 142 -3.52 8.32 -11.82
C GLU A 142 -2.31 7.40 -11.54
N GLY A 143 -1.59 7.12 -12.56
CA GLY A 143 -0.28 6.46 -12.61
C GLY A 143 -0.14 5.62 -13.88
N ARG A 144 0.61 6.12 -14.86
CA ARG A 144 0.94 5.33 -16.05
C ARG A 144 2.19 4.50 -15.79
N TRP A 145 2.23 3.32 -16.35
CA TRP A 145 3.46 2.55 -16.43
C TRP A 145 4.51 3.32 -17.22
N LYS A 146 5.73 3.34 -16.70
CA LYS A 146 6.90 3.92 -17.32
C LYS A 146 7.89 2.82 -17.62
N THR A 147 8.70 3.03 -18.65
CA THR A 147 9.73 2.09 -19.08
C THR A 147 11.09 2.71 -18.86
N TYR A 148 12.02 1.93 -18.31
CA TYR A 148 13.42 2.30 -18.15
C TYR A 148 14.30 1.18 -18.71
N SER A 149 15.15 1.50 -19.68
CA SER A 149 16.11 0.55 -20.24
C SER A 149 17.35 0.47 -19.34
N LEU A 150 17.62 -0.72 -18.82
CA LEU A 150 18.78 -0.97 -17.99
C LEU A 150 20.06 -0.90 -18.81
N HIS A 151 21.05 -0.18 -18.30
CA HIS A 151 22.39 -0.12 -18.90
C HIS A 151 23.41 -0.96 -18.09
N ASP A 152 24.54 -1.22 -18.70
CA ASP A 152 25.66 -1.86 -18.02
C ASP A 152 26.20 -0.91 -16.94
N GLY A 153 26.41 -1.43 -15.73
CA GLY A 153 26.79 -0.64 -14.55
C GLY A 153 25.67 -0.51 -13.54
N ASP A 154 25.70 0.55 -12.73
CA ASP A 154 24.72 0.82 -11.69
C ASP A 154 23.58 1.66 -12.24
N ASN A 155 22.36 1.15 -12.12
CA ASN A 155 21.14 1.87 -12.40
C ASN A 155 20.52 2.27 -11.05
N SER A 156 20.63 3.53 -10.69
CA SER A 156 20.29 4.06 -9.37
C SER A 156 18.79 4.38 -9.26
N ILE A 157 18.22 4.03 -8.11
CA ILE A 157 16.79 4.28 -7.79
C ILE A 157 16.72 5.00 -6.45
N GLY A 158 16.05 6.14 -6.40
CA GLY A 158 15.92 6.88 -5.15
C GLY A 158 15.30 8.26 -5.30
N ARG A 159 15.32 9.04 -4.21
CA ARG A 159 14.75 10.39 -4.16
C ARG A 159 15.70 11.47 -4.71
N ALA A 160 17.00 11.23 -4.74
CA ALA A 160 17.96 12.20 -5.23
C ALA A 160 17.72 12.58 -6.69
N ALA A 161 18.05 13.81 -7.04
CA ALA A 161 17.79 14.35 -8.38
C ALA A 161 18.63 13.70 -9.47
N ASP A 162 19.77 13.14 -9.10
CA ASP A 162 20.74 12.47 -9.93
C ASP A 162 20.54 10.93 -10.02
N CYS A 163 19.49 10.39 -9.41
CA CYS A 163 19.10 9.00 -9.64
C CYS A 163 18.56 8.80 -11.05
N ASP A 164 18.91 7.67 -11.67
CA ASP A 164 18.41 7.24 -12.98
C ASP A 164 16.88 7.08 -12.96
N ILE A 165 16.35 6.50 -11.89
CA ILE A 165 14.90 6.46 -11.61
C ILE A 165 14.65 7.26 -10.35
N ARG A 166 14.16 8.49 -10.53
CA ARG A 166 13.84 9.39 -9.43
C ARG A 166 12.43 9.18 -8.91
N LEU A 167 12.33 8.91 -7.61
CA LEU A 167 11.08 8.72 -6.86
C LEU A 167 10.89 9.88 -5.86
N LYS A 168 9.77 10.60 -5.93
CA LYS A 168 9.58 11.86 -5.19
C LYS A 168 9.09 11.74 -3.75
N ASN A 169 8.78 10.52 -3.27
CA ASN A 169 8.25 10.34 -1.92
C ASN A 169 9.33 10.60 -0.86
N VAL A 170 9.02 11.40 0.16
CA VAL A 170 9.96 11.79 1.25
C VAL A 170 10.43 10.62 2.11
N ALA A 171 9.67 9.53 2.18
CA ALA A 171 10.03 8.31 2.89
C ALA A 171 11.01 7.43 2.11
N ILE A 172 11.33 7.76 0.85
CA ILE A 172 12.34 7.08 0.04
C ILE A 172 13.70 7.69 0.33
N SER A 173 14.73 6.85 0.59
CA SER A 173 16.11 7.30 0.76
C SER A 173 16.64 7.98 -0.51
N ARG A 174 17.61 8.87 -0.39
CA ARG A 174 18.18 9.60 -1.54
C ARG A 174 18.71 8.64 -2.60
N TYR A 175 19.49 7.63 -2.20
CA TYR A 175 19.95 6.51 -3.02
C TYR A 175 19.41 5.21 -2.40
N HIS A 176 18.14 4.87 -2.69
CA HIS A 176 17.42 3.83 -1.98
C HIS A 176 17.85 2.43 -2.39
N ALA A 177 17.95 2.21 -3.69
CA ALA A 177 18.25 0.93 -4.30
C ALA A 177 19.07 1.12 -5.58
N GLY A 178 19.55 0.01 -6.12
CA GLY A 178 20.14 -0.02 -7.44
C GLY A 178 19.90 -1.35 -8.13
N VAL A 179 20.03 -1.34 -9.46
CA VAL A 179 20.07 -2.54 -10.28
C VAL A 179 21.38 -2.58 -11.04
N ARG A 180 22.15 -3.65 -10.86
CA ARG A 180 23.49 -3.81 -11.45
C ARG A 180 23.58 -5.09 -12.26
N LYS A 181 24.25 -5.04 -13.42
CA LYS A 181 24.56 -6.20 -14.23
C LYS A 181 25.86 -6.86 -13.74
N LEU A 182 25.81 -8.13 -13.39
CA LEU A 182 26.94 -8.97 -13.04
C LEU A 182 26.90 -10.25 -13.87
N LYS A 183 27.93 -10.57 -14.60
CA LYS A 183 28.05 -11.80 -15.40
C LYS A 183 26.79 -12.08 -16.27
N ASN A 184 26.28 -11.09 -16.95
CA ASN A 184 25.12 -11.21 -17.83
C ASN A 184 23.74 -11.34 -17.14
N GLN A 185 23.68 -11.19 -15.82
CA GLN A 185 22.44 -11.18 -15.03
C GLN A 185 22.31 -9.86 -14.27
N PHE A 186 21.08 -9.39 -14.09
CA PHE A 186 20.82 -8.18 -13.30
C PHE A 186 20.48 -8.55 -11.86
N TYR A 187 20.99 -7.78 -10.94
CA TYR A 187 20.77 -7.91 -9.50
C TYR A 187 20.19 -6.61 -8.97
N VAL A 188 19.10 -6.71 -8.24
CA VAL A 188 18.58 -5.61 -7.42
C VAL A 188 19.19 -5.67 -6.03
N PHE A 189 19.55 -4.52 -5.48
CA PHE A 189 20.13 -4.41 -4.14
C PHE A 189 19.58 -3.18 -3.40
N ASP A 190 19.48 -3.33 -2.09
CA ASP A 190 19.13 -2.26 -1.16
C ASP A 190 20.40 -1.53 -0.71
N ASN A 191 20.45 -0.22 -0.84
CA ASN A 191 21.58 0.62 -0.40
C ASN A 191 21.56 0.96 1.11
N GLY A 192 21.01 0.07 1.95
CA GLY A 192 20.81 0.35 3.37
C GLY A 192 19.68 1.34 3.60
N SER A 193 18.65 1.27 2.78
CA SER A 193 17.51 2.17 2.84
C SER A 193 16.71 2.03 4.13
N THR A 194 16.00 3.08 4.52
CA THR A 194 15.18 3.08 5.74
C THR A 194 14.00 2.10 5.63
N ASN A 195 13.34 2.05 4.46
CA ASN A 195 12.10 1.31 4.27
C ASN A 195 12.25 0.01 3.47
N GLY A 196 13.46 -0.29 2.98
CA GLY A 196 13.78 -1.55 2.34
C GLY A 196 13.29 -1.70 0.90
N VAL A 197 13.78 -2.77 0.27
CA VAL A 197 13.37 -3.24 -1.05
C VAL A 197 12.76 -4.62 -0.89
N PHE A 198 11.62 -4.87 -1.53
CA PHE A 198 10.92 -6.15 -1.48
C PHE A 198 10.87 -6.76 -2.86
N VAL A 199 11.29 -8.01 -3.00
CA VAL A 199 11.20 -8.77 -4.26
C VAL A 199 10.22 -9.91 -4.07
N ASN A 200 9.21 -9.99 -4.95
CA ASN A 200 8.12 -10.96 -4.86
C ASN A 200 7.53 -11.02 -3.45
N GLY A 201 7.37 -9.85 -2.82
CA GLY A 201 6.81 -9.66 -1.48
C GLY A 201 7.77 -9.89 -0.31
N SER A 202 8.99 -10.40 -0.53
CA SER A 202 9.98 -10.65 0.52
C SER A 202 11.04 -9.56 0.56
N ARG A 203 11.35 -9.03 1.77
CA ARG A 203 12.43 -8.05 1.94
C ARG A 203 13.78 -8.65 1.62
N ILE A 204 14.55 -7.99 0.77
CA ILE A 204 15.93 -8.41 0.50
C ILE A 204 16.90 -7.79 1.51
N VAL A 205 17.87 -8.60 1.97
CA VAL A 205 18.98 -8.17 2.85
C VAL A 205 20.34 -8.33 2.18
N LYS A 206 20.37 -8.89 0.98
CA LYS A 206 21.53 -9.05 0.10
C LYS A 206 21.09 -8.89 -1.35
N PRO A 207 22.02 -8.63 -2.30
CA PRO A 207 21.68 -8.54 -3.71
C PRO A 207 20.87 -9.78 -4.18
N TYR A 208 19.76 -9.53 -4.85
CA TYR A 208 18.85 -10.55 -5.41
C TYR A 208 19.02 -10.61 -6.93
N CYS A 209 19.27 -11.80 -7.47
CA CYS A 209 19.34 -12.04 -8.91
C CYS A 209 17.94 -11.99 -9.51
N LEU A 210 17.68 -11.02 -10.39
CA LEU A 210 16.39 -10.83 -11.03
C LEU A 210 16.18 -11.87 -12.14
N SER A 211 15.03 -12.50 -12.12
CA SER A 211 14.49 -13.33 -13.22
C SER A 211 13.35 -12.61 -13.91
N ASN A 212 13.10 -12.95 -15.17
CA ASN A 212 12.03 -12.31 -15.95
C ASN A 212 10.69 -12.36 -15.22
N LYS A 213 9.99 -11.23 -15.25
CA LYS A 213 8.71 -10.99 -14.57
C LYS A 213 8.80 -11.07 -13.04
N ASP A 214 10.01 -10.91 -12.47
CA ASP A 214 10.11 -10.60 -11.05
C ASP A 214 9.53 -9.21 -10.77
N ILE A 215 8.79 -9.14 -9.67
CA ILE A 215 8.19 -7.90 -9.19
C ILE A 215 8.98 -7.47 -7.97
N PHE A 216 9.47 -6.24 -7.96
CA PHE A 216 10.00 -5.66 -6.74
C PHE A 216 9.35 -4.32 -6.43
N THR A 217 9.28 -3.99 -5.15
CA THR A 217 8.63 -2.78 -4.68
C THR A 217 9.55 -1.94 -3.79
N ILE A 218 9.41 -0.64 -3.92
CA ILE A 218 9.98 0.38 -3.05
C ILE A 218 8.84 1.28 -2.60
N LEU A 219 8.34 1.10 -1.38
CA LEU A 219 7.15 1.78 -0.87
C LEU A 219 5.96 1.64 -1.84
N ASN A 220 5.46 2.77 -2.34
CA ASN A 220 4.34 2.82 -3.28
C ASN A 220 4.74 2.66 -4.76
N THR A 221 5.97 2.28 -5.04
CA THR A 221 6.44 2.08 -6.42
C THR A 221 6.62 0.60 -6.70
N THR A 222 5.92 0.10 -7.72
CA THR A 222 6.03 -1.26 -8.22
C THR A 222 6.92 -1.29 -9.45
N PHE A 223 7.85 -2.21 -9.49
CA PHE A 223 8.76 -2.49 -10.61
C PHE A 223 8.54 -3.90 -11.11
N ILE A 224 8.58 -4.09 -12.42
CA ILE A 224 8.59 -5.41 -13.08
C ILE A 224 9.85 -5.48 -13.91
N TYR A 225 10.67 -6.49 -13.65
CA TYR A 225 11.87 -6.74 -14.45
C TYR A 225 11.54 -7.63 -15.65
N ASP A 226 12.02 -7.24 -16.83
CA ASP A 226 11.87 -8.00 -18.08
C ASP A 226 13.13 -7.89 -18.94
N GLY A 227 14.07 -8.78 -18.71
CA GLY A 227 15.35 -8.83 -19.41
C GLY A 227 16.23 -7.59 -19.17
N ASN A 228 16.22 -6.66 -20.13
CA ASN A 228 17.00 -5.42 -20.04
C ASN A 228 16.14 -4.19 -19.71
N VAL A 229 14.88 -4.41 -19.27
CA VAL A 229 13.91 -3.33 -19.07
C VAL A 229 13.31 -3.45 -17.67
N LEU A 230 13.11 -2.31 -17.03
CA LEU A 230 12.23 -2.15 -15.89
C LEU A 230 10.96 -1.42 -16.34
N TYR A 231 9.83 -2.06 -16.15
CA TYR A 231 8.55 -1.36 -16.13
C TYR A 231 8.27 -0.93 -14.70
N TYR A 232 7.92 0.33 -14.49
CA TYR A 232 7.61 0.80 -13.15
C TYR A 232 6.42 1.75 -13.11
N LYS A 233 5.72 1.69 -12.00
CA LYS A 233 4.57 2.53 -11.72
C LYS A 233 4.65 3.04 -10.29
N VAL A 234 4.47 4.35 -10.14
CA VAL A 234 4.26 4.95 -8.83
C VAL A 234 2.76 4.89 -8.56
N ASN A 235 2.36 4.04 -7.63
CA ASN A 235 0.96 3.95 -7.22
C ASN A 235 0.58 5.20 -6.42
N PRO A 236 -0.70 5.59 -6.39
CA PRO A 236 -1.17 6.65 -5.51
C PRO A 236 -0.68 6.43 -4.09
N GLU A 237 -0.38 7.51 -3.38
CA GLU A 237 -0.05 7.41 -1.96
C GLU A 237 -1.24 6.81 -1.20
N GLY A 238 -0.98 5.88 -0.31
CA GLY A 238 -1.97 5.15 0.47
C GLY A 238 -1.64 3.68 0.60
N ILE A 239 -2.11 3.08 1.68
CA ILE A 239 -1.94 1.66 1.99
C ILE A 239 -3.31 1.04 2.13
N ALA A 240 -3.57 -0.03 1.37
CA ALA A 240 -4.70 -0.91 1.63
C ALA A 240 -4.39 -1.78 2.85
N LEU A 241 -5.37 -1.93 3.72
CA LEU A 241 -5.30 -2.74 4.94
C LEU A 241 -6.29 -3.89 4.85
N GLU A 242 -5.80 -5.11 5.02
CA GLU A 242 -6.63 -6.32 5.09
C GLU A 242 -6.42 -7.00 6.42
N VAL A 243 -7.51 -7.31 7.09
CA VAL A 243 -7.53 -7.95 8.40
C VAL A 243 -8.28 -9.26 8.31
N HIS A 244 -7.66 -10.35 8.75
CA HIS A 244 -8.22 -11.69 8.72
C HIS A 244 -8.19 -12.34 10.10
N ASP A 245 -9.38 -12.69 10.59
CA ASP A 245 -9.61 -13.42 11.85
C ASP A 245 -8.83 -12.87 13.04
N LEU A 246 -8.77 -11.54 13.18
CA LEU A 246 -8.02 -10.87 14.23
C LEU A 246 -8.69 -11.10 15.58
N ASN A 247 -7.95 -11.74 16.51
CA ASN A 247 -8.42 -12.04 17.85
C ASN A 247 -7.51 -11.41 18.91
N LYS A 248 -8.15 -10.97 20.01
CA LYS A 248 -7.45 -10.49 21.20
C LYS A 248 -8.09 -11.02 22.46
N GLU A 249 -7.31 -11.70 23.28
CA GLU A 249 -7.69 -12.11 24.64
C GLU A 249 -6.84 -11.39 25.68
N VAL A 250 -7.45 -11.02 26.78
CA VAL A 250 -6.76 -10.42 27.94
C VAL A 250 -7.05 -11.23 29.21
N PRO A 251 -6.12 -11.26 30.17
CA PRO A 251 -6.36 -11.90 31.44
C PRO A 251 -7.54 -11.21 32.19
N ALA A 252 -8.41 -12.01 32.77
CA ALA A 252 -9.55 -11.53 33.58
C ALA A 252 -9.73 -12.38 34.83
N LYS A 253 -10.51 -11.87 35.80
CA LYS A 253 -10.87 -12.65 36.99
C LYS A 253 -11.67 -13.89 36.57
N GLY A 254 -11.07 -15.07 36.76
CA GLY A 254 -11.68 -16.35 36.39
C GLY A 254 -11.28 -16.92 35.04
N GLY A 255 -10.27 -16.35 34.37
CA GLY A 255 -9.76 -16.86 33.08
C GLY A 255 -9.32 -15.77 32.09
N LYS A 256 -9.68 -15.93 30.85
CA LYS A 256 -9.42 -14.95 29.79
C LYS A 256 -10.73 -14.29 29.33
N LYS A 257 -10.64 -13.05 28.94
CA LYS A 257 -11.73 -12.30 28.30
C LYS A 257 -11.34 -11.97 26.86
N THR A 258 -12.18 -12.36 25.92
CA THR A 258 -12.03 -11.97 24.50
C THR A 258 -12.47 -10.53 24.33
N ILE A 259 -11.61 -9.70 23.74
CA ILE A 259 -11.86 -8.29 23.40
C ILE A 259 -12.14 -8.14 21.91
N LEU A 260 -11.37 -8.85 21.07
CA LEU A 260 -11.60 -8.96 19.62
C LEU A 260 -11.86 -10.42 19.31
N ASP A 261 -12.93 -10.70 18.57
CA ASP A 261 -13.33 -12.05 18.19
C ASP A 261 -13.48 -12.16 16.68
N LYS A 262 -12.51 -12.80 16.01
CA LYS A 262 -12.45 -13.08 14.57
C LYS A 262 -12.82 -11.88 13.70
N VAL A 263 -12.24 -10.71 14.02
CA VAL A 263 -12.50 -9.50 13.24
C VAL A 263 -11.84 -9.62 11.88
N SER A 264 -12.64 -9.56 10.82
CA SER A 264 -12.17 -9.53 9.44
C SER A 264 -12.76 -8.32 8.73
N LEU A 265 -11.90 -7.50 8.11
CA LEU A 265 -12.31 -6.30 7.37
C LEU A 265 -11.26 -5.93 6.32
N SER A 266 -11.65 -5.07 5.41
CA SER A 266 -10.75 -4.53 4.39
C SER A 266 -10.99 -3.04 4.24
N ILE A 267 -9.89 -2.29 4.15
CA ILE A 267 -9.86 -0.85 3.91
C ILE A 267 -9.00 -0.63 2.68
N GLY A 268 -9.58 0.00 1.66
CA GLY A 268 -8.84 0.36 0.44
C GLY A 268 -7.83 1.48 0.68
N ALA A 269 -6.87 1.62 -0.22
CA ALA A 269 -5.95 2.76 -0.19
C ALA A 269 -6.71 4.08 -0.36
N ASN A 270 -6.35 5.10 0.43
CA ASN A 270 -6.98 6.43 0.42
C ASN A 270 -8.46 6.44 0.85
N GLU A 271 -8.93 5.41 1.53
CA GLU A 271 -10.26 5.41 2.15
C GLU A 271 -10.21 6.09 3.52
N PHE A 272 -11.27 6.85 3.81
CA PHE A 272 -11.53 7.38 5.14
C PHE A 272 -12.56 6.48 5.84
N VAL A 273 -12.14 5.85 6.95
CA VAL A 273 -12.98 4.92 7.71
C VAL A 273 -13.18 5.44 9.13
N ALA A 274 -14.44 5.53 9.58
CA ALA A 274 -14.80 5.89 10.94
C ALA A 274 -15.20 4.64 11.74
N ILE A 275 -14.54 4.41 12.89
CA ILE A 275 -14.88 3.36 13.84
C ILE A 275 -15.78 3.96 14.92
N ILE A 276 -17.05 3.55 14.93
CA ILE A 276 -18.07 4.08 15.85
C ILE A 276 -18.39 3.03 16.92
N GLY A 277 -18.58 3.48 18.15
CA GLY A 277 -18.97 2.61 19.26
C GLY A 277 -18.86 3.32 20.60
N GLY A 278 -19.58 2.84 21.60
CA GLY A 278 -19.56 3.36 22.96
C GLY A 278 -18.19 3.27 23.65
N SER A 279 -18.04 3.92 24.81
CA SER A 279 -16.84 3.78 25.65
C SER A 279 -16.66 2.31 26.07
N GLY A 280 -15.43 1.79 25.96
CA GLY A 280 -15.14 0.39 26.29
C GLY A 280 -15.53 -0.64 25.22
N ALA A 281 -16.04 -0.22 24.04
CA ALA A 281 -16.40 -1.13 22.94
C ALA A 281 -15.19 -1.76 22.23
N GLY A 282 -13.95 -1.44 22.61
CA GLY A 282 -12.74 -2.02 22.02
C GLY A 282 -12.15 -1.27 20.82
N LYS A 283 -12.62 -0.04 20.52
CA LYS A 283 -12.11 0.77 19.39
C LYS A 283 -10.59 0.93 19.38
N THR A 284 -10.02 1.45 20.47
CA THR A 284 -8.57 1.61 20.66
C THR A 284 -7.84 0.27 20.55
N THR A 285 -8.40 -0.80 21.12
CA THR A 285 -7.82 -2.15 21.02
C THR A 285 -7.77 -2.64 19.57
N LEU A 286 -8.85 -2.43 18.82
CA LEU A 286 -8.88 -2.77 17.39
C LEU A 286 -7.84 -1.96 16.60
N MET A 287 -7.78 -0.66 16.82
CA MET A 287 -6.83 0.22 16.13
C MET A 287 -5.37 -0.14 16.44
N THR A 288 -5.02 -0.40 17.73
CA THR A 288 -3.66 -0.80 18.12
C THR A 288 -3.29 -2.17 17.57
N ALA A 289 -4.24 -3.10 17.46
CA ALA A 289 -4.04 -4.40 16.84
C ALA A 289 -3.82 -4.28 15.33
N MET A 290 -4.66 -3.52 14.62
CA MET A 290 -4.54 -3.29 13.18
C MET A 290 -3.30 -2.49 12.78
N SER A 291 -2.79 -1.62 13.67
CA SER A 291 -1.58 -0.83 13.41
C SER A 291 -0.27 -1.58 13.75
N GLY A 292 -0.37 -2.80 14.30
CA GLY A 292 0.78 -3.59 14.72
C GLY A 292 1.46 -3.13 16.02
N PHE A 293 0.96 -2.07 16.67
CA PHE A 293 1.49 -1.63 17.98
C PHE A 293 1.16 -2.62 19.11
N ASP A 294 0.11 -3.40 18.96
CA ASP A 294 -0.19 -4.51 19.84
C ASP A 294 0.13 -5.84 19.14
N SER A 295 1.24 -6.45 19.50
CA SER A 295 1.67 -7.74 18.93
C SER A 295 1.06 -8.96 19.64
N LYS A 296 0.28 -8.75 20.74
CA LYS A 296 -0.38 -9.84 21.46
C LYS A 296 -1.77 -10.12 20.91
N VAL A 297 -1.82 -10.41 19.63
CA VAL A 297 -3.02 -10.75 18.86
C VAL A 297 -2.78 -12.01 18.06
N THR A 298 -3.83 -12.68 17.61
CA THR A 298 -3.77 -13.75 16.61
C THR A 298 -4.61 -13.37 15.41
N GLY A 299 -4.40 -14.04 14.28
CA GLY A 299 -4.92 -13.62 12.98
C GLY A 299 -3.87 -12.84 12.19
N HIS A 300 -4.25 -12.26 11.07
CA HIS A 300 -3.32 -11.59 10.16
C HIS A 300 -3.79 -10.18 9.81
N VAL A 301 -2.82 -9.29 9.66
CA VAL A 301 -3.02 -7.92 9.15
C VAL A 301 -2.05 -7.70 8.00
N TYR A 302 -2.56 -7.41 6.82
CA TYR A 302 -1.75 -7.15 5.62
C TYR A 302 -1.82 -5.68 5.22
N CYS A 303 -0.66 -5.08 4.98
CA CYS A 303 -0.49 -3.76 4.38
C CYS A 303 -0.04 -3.93 2.93
N ASN A 304 -0.88 -3.60 1.96
CA ASN A 304 -0.60 -3.86 0.54
C ASN A 304 -0.11 -5.30 0.28
N GLY A 305 -0.74 -6.30 0.91
CA GLY A 305 -0.41 -7.71 0.79
C GLY A 305 0.81 -8.18 1.61
N THR A 306 1.52 -7.30 2.32
CA THR A 306 2.63 -7.67 3.20
C THR A 306 2.14 -7.83 4.64
N ASP A 307 2.42 -8.98 5.29
CA ASP A 307 2.05 -9.20 6.69
C ASP A 307 2.71 -8.17 7.60
N LEU A 308 1.88 -7.41 8.31
CA LEU A 308 2.31 -6.32 9.16
C LEU A 308 3.09 -6.82 10.38
N HIS A 309 2.64 -7.90 11.03
CA HIS A 309 3.26 -8.36 12.27
C HIS A 309 4.63 -8.97 12.02
N GLU A 310 4.78 -9.72 10.93
CA GLU A 310 6.07 -10.29 10.52
C GLU A 310 7.06 -9.20 10.08
N ASN A 311 6.57 -8.12 9.46
CA ASN A 311 7.38 -7.05 8.88
C ASN A 311 7.27 -5.72 9.64
N PHE A 312 6.82 -5.72 10.89
CA PHE A 312 6.51 -4.51 11.65
C PHE A 312 7.66 -3.49 11.71
N GLN A 313 8.90 -3.96 11.91
CA GLN A 313 10.05 -3.05 12.00
C GLN A 313 10.27 -2.22 10.72
N THR A 314 9.86 -2.73 9.59
CA THR A 314 9.94 -2.03 8.30
C THR A 314 8.70 -1.18 8.05
N LEU A 315 7.51 -1.75 8.28
CA LEU A 315 6.23 -1.09 7.95
C LEU A 315 5.85 0.01 8.95
N LYS A 316 6.33 -0.04 10.20
CA LYS A 316 6.00 0.98 11.22
C LYS A 316 6.32 2.42 10.80
N ASN A 317 7.29 2.63 9.90
CA ASN A 317 7.68 3.97 9.45
C ASN A 317 6.67 4.59 8.46
N ILE A 318 5.84 3.76 7.84
CA ILE A 318 4.80 4.20 6.89
C ILE A 318 3.40 4.18 7.51
N ILE A 319 3.31 3.89 8.81
CA ILE A 319 2.08 3.92 9.61
C ILE A 319 2.18 5.06 10.62
N GLY A 320 1.24 6.00 10.57
CA GLY A 320 1.06 7.03 11.57
C GLY A 320 0.01 6.61 12.60
N PHE A 321 0.28 6.84 13.87
CA PHE A 321 -0.66 6.56 14.95
C PHE A 321 -0.71 7.71 15.95
N VAL A 322 -1.86 8.37 16.04
CA VAL A 322 -2.12 9.42 17.04
C VAL A 322 -2.98 8.83 18.14
N PRO A 323 -2.42 8.61 19.35
CA PRO A 323 -3.18 8.08 20.47
C PRO A 323 -4.16 9.11 21.05
N GLN A 324 -5.10 8.64 21.87
CA GLN A 324 -6.05 9.49 22.57
C GLN A 324 -5.34 10.54 23.45
N GLN A 325 -4.29 10.12 24.18
CA GLN A 325 -3.44 11.03 24.96
C GLN A 325 -2.23 11.45 24.13
N ASP A 326 -2.02 12.77 24.01
CA ASP A 326 -0.93 13.32 23.22
C ASP A 326 0.44 12.97 23.83
N ILE A 327 1.34 12.41 23.02
CA ILE A 327 2.73 12.14 23.40
C ILE A 327 3.59 13.27 22.85
N ILE A 328 3.67 14.37 23.60
CA ILE A 328 4.41 15.57 23.21
C ILE A 328 5.32 16.08 24.33
N TYR A 329 6.44 16.69 23.94
CA TYR A 329 7.43 17.23 24.89
C TYR A 329 7.16 18.71 25.19
N GLU A 330 6.55 19.00 26.33
CA GLU A 330 6.02 20.32 26.67
C GLU A 330 7.09 21.44 26.84
N ASN A 331 8.33 21.08 27.15
CA ASN A 331 9.41 22.00 27.51
C ASN A 331 10.29 22.47 26.33
N ILE A 332 9.90 22.15 25.10
CA ILE A 332 10.57 22.61 23.90
C ILE A 332 9.58 23.32 22.97
N THR A 333 10.08 24.08 21.99
CA THR A 333 9.23 24.72 20.98
C THR A 333 8.70 23.70 19.99
N LEU A 334 7.56 24.01 19.35
CA LEU A 334 6.95 23.15 18.37
C LEU A 334 7.94 22.78 17.25
N LYS A 335 8.64 23.78 16.69
CA LYS A 335 9.65 23.56 15.65
C LYS A 335 10.76 22.61 16.09
N LYS A 336 11.27 22.75 17.33
CA LYS A 336 12.30 21.86 17.87
C LYS A 336 11.79 20.42 18.02
N MET A 337 10.56 20.24 18.51
CA MET A 337 9.97 18.91 18.62
C MET A 337 9.87 18.24 17.24
N LEU A 338 9.33 18.95 16.25
CA LEU A 338 9.20 18.45 14.89
C LEU A 338 10.57 18.13 14.29
N TYR A 339 11.58 18.97 14.50
CA TYR A 339 12.93 18.75 14.00
C TYR A 339 13.56 17.46 14.55
N TYR A 340 13.49 17.25 15.85
CA TYR A 340 14.05 16.03 16.46
C TYR A 340 13.26 14.79 16.05
N THR A 341 11.94 14.90 15.94
CA THR A 341 11.11 13.80 15.45
C THR A 341 11.41 13.48 13.98
N ALA A 342 11.58 14.49 13.12
CA ALA A 342 11.98 14.29 11.74
C ALA A 342 13.30 13.53 11.62
N LYS A 343 14.30 13.89 12.44
CA LYS A 343 15.59 13.16 12.51
C LYS A 343 15.45 11.69 12.88
N MET A 344 14.41 11.30 13.59
CA MET A 344 14.14 9.91 13.98
C MET A 344 13.27 9.14 12.98
N LYS A 345 12.31 9.83 12.35
CA LYS A 345 11.31 9.19 11.48
C LYS A 345 11.63 9.25 9.99
N MET A 346 12.33 10.29 9.53
CA MET A 346 12.71 10.41 8.11
C MET A 346 13.97 9.60 7.81
N PRO A 347 14.23 9.28 6.51
CA PRO A 347 15.46 8.61 6.12
C PRO A 347 16.72 9.28 6.67
N GLN A 348 17.71 8.48 7.10
CA GLN A 348 18.93 9.00 7.75
C GLN A 348 19.76 9.91 6.85
N ASP A 349 19.62 9.77 5.53
CA ASP A 349 20.30 10.56 4.52
C ASP A 349 19.56 11.88 4.18
N THR A 350 18.46 12.21 4.91
CA THR A 350 17.71 13.45 4.72
C THR A 350 18.49 14.64 5.23
N SER A 351 18.72 15.63 4.38
CA SER A 351 19.46 16.86 4.72
C SER A 351 18.65 17.74 5.70
N ASN A 352 19.35 18.63 6.41
CA ASN A 352 18.70 19.58 7.30
C ASN A 352 17.73 20.50 6.54
N GLN A 353 18.08 20.88 5.32
CA GLN A 353 17.21 21.71 4.49
C GLN A 353 15.90 20.99 4.15
N GLU A 354 15.96 19.73 3.72
CA GLU A 354 14.77 18.92 3.43
C GLU A 354 13.89 18.72 4.67
N ILE A 355 14.50 18.60 5.85
CA ILE A 355 13.78 18.53 7.13
C ILE A 355 13.04 19.84 7.41
N GLU A 356 13.72 20.99 7.26
CA GLU A 356 13.10 22.31 7.48
C GLU A 356 11.93 22.53 6.50
N GLU A 357 12.12 22.22 5.21
CA GLU A 357 11.07 22.31 4.20
C GLU A 357 9.85 21.44 4.56
N ARG A 358 10.10 20.21 5.02
CA ARG A 358 9.04 19.30 5.45
C ARG A 358 8.31 19.80 6.71
N ILE A 359 9.01 20.36 7.67
CA ILE A 359 8.41 20.97 8.87
C ILE A 359 7.49 22.14 8.48
N GLU A 360 7.93 23.02 7.62
CA GLU A 360 7.10 24.17 7.17
C GLU A 360 5.85 23.69 6.39
N GLU A 361 5.98 22.62 5.59
CA GLU A 361 4.87 21.99 4.89
C GLU A 361 3.84 21.40 5.87
N VAL A 362 4.30 20.59 6.85
CA VAL A 362 3.44 19.94 7.84
C VAL A 362 2.76 20.98 8.74
N LEU A 363 3.48 22.04 9.15
CA LEU A 363 2.91 23.11 9.95
C LEU A 363 1.78 23.84 9.21
N ARG A 364 1.90 24.01 7.89
CA ARG A 364 0.82 24.58 7.06
C ARG A 364 -0.40 23.64 7.02
N MET A 365 -0.17 22.32 6.85
CA MET A 365 -1.26 21.33 6.81
C MET A 365 -2.10 21.31 8.09
N VAL A 366 -1.45 21.50 9.26
CA VAL A 366 -2.14 21.49 10.55
C VAL A 366 -2.48 22.90 11.09
N GLU A 367 -2.27 23.94 10.27
CA GLU A 367 -2.55 25.35 10.62
C GLU A 367 -1.83 25.83 11.89
N LEU A 368 -0.56 25.48 12.06
CA LEU A 368 0.28 25.86 13.21
C LEU A 368 1.53 26.66 12.82
N SER A 369 1.61 27.20 11.60
CA SER A 369 2.77 27.95 11.12
C SER A 369 3.14 29.14 12.03
N GLU A 370 2.15 29.88 12.54
CA GLU A 370 2.34 31.01 13.43
C GLU A 370 2.83 30.63 14.84
N HIS A 371 2.71 29.32 15.19
CA HIS A 371 3.04 28.79 16.51
C HIS A 371 4.37 28.04 16.55
N LYS A 372 5.14 28.04 15.46
CA LYS A 372 6.35 27.21 15.33
C LYS A 372 7.39 27.44 16.44
N ASP A 373 7.54 28.69 16.88
CA ASP A 373 8.49 29.08 17.93
C ASP A 373 7.86 29.11 19.34
N THR A 374 6.58 28.72 19.44
CA THR A 374 5.86 28.64 20.71
C THR A 374 6.25 27.37 21.47
N TYR A 375 6.50 27.49 22.78
CA TYR A 375 6.65 26.30 23.65
C TYR A 375 5.36 25.50 23.69
N ILE A 376 5.45 24.17 23.57
CA ILE A 376 4.30 23.27 23.48
C ILE A 376 3.37 23.40 24.69
N ARG A 377 3.92 23.63 25.90
CA ARG A 377 3.12 23.88 27.10
C ARG A 377 2.20 25.10 27.02
N ARG A 378 2.47 26.04 26.10
CA ARG A 378 1.67 27.26 25.90
C ARG A 378 0.61 27.12 24.79
N LEU A 379 0.60 26.01 24.10
CA LEU A 379 -0.41 25.71 23.10
C LEU A 379 -1.73 25.33 23.77
N SER A 380 -2.84 25.70 23.15
CA SER A 380 -4.17 25.25 23.57
C SER A 380 -4.33 23.74 23.39
N GLY A 381 -5.37 23.11 23.98
CA GLY A 381 -5.64 21.68 23.81
C GLY A 381 -5.74 21.27 22.35
N GLY A 382 -6.51 22.00 21.53
CA GLY A 382 -6.64 21.75 20.11
C GLY A 382 -5.34 21.95 19.34
N GLN A 383 -4.53 22.95 19.71
CA GLN A 383 -3.21 23.15 19.10
C GLN A 383 -2.24 22.01 19.46
N LYS A 384 -2.28 21.51 20.70
CA LYS A 384 -1.50 20.34 21.13
C LYS A 384 -1.90 19.08 20.35
N LYS A 385 -3.21 18.85 20.14
CA LYS A 385 -3.69 17.73 19.32
C LYS A 385 -3.22 17.84 17.89
N ARG A 386 -3.32 19.02 17.27
CA ARG A 386 -2.78 19.25 15.92
C ARG A 386 -1.26 19.10 15.85
N ALA A 387 -0.52 19.49 16.89
CA ALA A 387 0.91 19.24 17.00
C ALA A 387 1.24 17.74 17.10
N SER A 388 0.43 16.94 17.80
CA SER A 388 0.56 15.48 17.82
C SER A 388 0.33 14.86 16.45
N ILE A 389 -0.66 15.35 15.70
CA ILE A 389 -0.89 14.95 14.30
C ILE A 389 0.31 15.34 13.42
N ALA A 390 0.85 16.55 13.59
CA ALA A 390 2.01 17.03 12.84
C ALA A 390 3.23 16.12 12.98
N VAL A 391 3.48 15.61 14.20
CA VAL A 391 4.57 14.66 14.50
C VAL A 391 4.47 13.41 13.63
N GLU A 392 3.27 12.89 13.44
CA GLU A 392 3.06 11.68 12.63
C GLU A 392 3.14 11.98 11.12
N LEU A 393 2.69 13.15 10.68
CA LEU A 393 2.73 13.55 9.26
C LEU A 393 4.14 13.76 8.70
N LEU A 394 5.16 13.96 9.55
CA LEU A 394 6.55 14.20 9.09
C LEU A 394 7.06 13.10 8.16
N ALA A 395 6.77 11.84 8.48
CA ALA A 395 7.22 10.68 7.70
C ALA A 395 6.36 10.41 6.46
N ASN A 396 5.33 11.22 6.20
CA ASN A 396 4.36 10.98 5.13
C ASN A 396 3.74 9.58 5.18
N PRO A 397 3.02 9.23 6.27
CA PRO A 397 2.49 7.88 6.43
C PRO A 397 1.46 7.55 5.34
N GLY A 398 1.54 6.35 4.78
CA GLY A 398 0.57 5.83 3.83
C GLY A 398 -0.70 5.28 4.48
N LEU A 399 -0.66 5.02 5.80
CA LEU A 399 -1.78 4.59 6.63
C LEU A 399 -1.77 5.39 7.93
N PHE A 400 -2.94 5.93 8.33
CA PHE A 400 -3.01 6.84 9.45
C PHE A 400 -4.14 6.47 10.40
N PHE A 401 -3.81 6.17 11.65
CA PHE A 401 -4.76 5.87 12.72
C PHE A 401 -4.89 7.08 13.66
N LEU A 402 -6.11 7.48 13.93
CA LEU A 402 -6.44 8.59 14.84
C LEU A 402 -7.40 8.09 15.92
N ASP A 403 -6.94 8.02 17.15
CA ASP A 403 -7.77 7.60 18.27
C ASP A 403 -8.36 8.82 18.97
N GLU A 404 -9.67 8.98 18.86
CA GLU A 404 -10.44 10.11 19.39
C GLU A 404 -9.80 11.49 19.09
N PRO A 405 -9.54 11.85 17.82
CA PRO A 405 -8.78 13.05 17.47
C PRO A 405 -9.46 14.35 17.87
N THR A 406 -10.75 14.32 18.15
CA THR A 406 -11.55 15.47 18.56
C THR A 406 -11.82 15.51 20.07
N SER A 407 -11.32 14.53 20.85
CA SER A 407 -11.50 14.50 22.30
C SER A 407 -10.85 15.72 22.96
N GLY A 408 -11.64 16.44 23.79
CA GLY A 408 -11.18 17.65 24.50
C GLY A 408 -11.09 18.90 23.62
N LEU A 409 -11.62 18.89 22.41
CA LEU A 409 -11.83 20.07 21.59
C LEU A 409 -13.22 20.67 21.89
N ASP A 410 -13.30 21.98 21.91
CA ASP A 410 -14.59 22.68 21.91
C ASP A 410 -15.30 22.40 20.58
N PRO A 411 -16.63 22.19 20.57
CA PRO A 411 -17.41 21.90 19.37
C PRO A 411 -17.42 23.03 18.36
#